data_d11fe183e3c7bfa29201bcea72bc7f35
#
_entry.id   d11fe183e3c7bfa29201bcea72bc7f35
#
_cell.length_a   1.000
_cell.length_b   1.000
_cell.length_c   1.000
_cell.angle_alpha   90.00
_cell.angle_beta   90.00
_cell.angle_gamma   90.00
#
_symmetry.space_group_name_H-M   'P 1'
#
loop_
_entity.id
_entity.type
_entity.pdbx_description
1 polymer ?
#
loop_
_entity_poly.entity_id
_entity_poly.type
_entity_poly.pdbx_seq_one_letter_code
_entity_poly.pdbx_strand_id
1 'polypeptide(L)'
;RLLAPMTQAVLAAVFAAGVVELLQRVGWWTFLLGGLVWMAVGVLAVFSAVVAKWVLVGRHTAAEHPLYSWFVWLNELQDQFVEVVAAPWFFNWASGSGEMNLALRALGVRVGRGAWIESYWFPETDLCVVGRGASVGPGTVVQTHLFQDRVMSLDTVTVSDSATLAAHSVSLPGSVIGDGATVGPGSLVMRGDE
;
A
#
# COMPACT_ATOMS: atom_id res chain seq x y z
N ARG A 1 -4.22 -10.07 15.36
CA ARG A 1 -4.72 -10.46 14.03
C ARG A 1 -6.21 -10.20 13.84
N LEU A 2 -7.07 -10.21 14.89
CA LEU A 2 -8.51 -9.99 14.75
C LEU A 2 -8.91 -8.52 14.51
N LEU A 3 -8.05 -7.55 14.82
CA LEU A 3 -8.38 -6.12 14.70
C LEU A 3 -8.71 -5.70 13.27
N ALA A 4 -7.92 -6.10 12.27
CA ALA A 4 -8.17 -5.74 10.87
C ALA A 4 -9.49 -6.33 10.33
N PRO A 5 -9.80 -7.64 10.50
CA PRO A 5 -11.10 -8.19 10.13
C PRO A 5 -12.28 -7.55 10.87
N MET A 6 -12.12 -7.17 12.13
CA MET A 6 -13.17 -6.44 12.88
C MET A 6 -13.38 -5.05 12.29
N THR A 7 -12.33 -4.32 11.96
CA THR A 7 -12.43 -3.01 11.27
C THR A 7 -13.12 -3.17 9.92
N GLN A 8 -12.75 -4.19 9.16
CA GLN A 8 -13.41 -4.52 7.88
C GLN A 8 -14.91 -4.76 8.05
N ALA A 9 -15.32 -5.52 9.06
CA ALA A 9 -16.73 -5.79 9.36
C ALA A 9 -17.49 -4.50 9.73
N VAL A 10 -16.87 -3.62 10.52
CA VAL A 10 -17.44 -2.30 10.88
C VAL A 10 -17.62 -1.43 9.62
N LEU A 11 -16.63 -1.37 8.74
CA LEU A 11 -16.75 -0.60 7.50
C LEU A 11 -17.84 -1.14 6.57
N ALA A 12 -17.97 -2.47 6.47
CA ALA A 12 -19.04 -3.10 5.72
C ALA A 12 -20.42 -2.76 6.30
N ALA A 13 -20.56 -2.76 7.62
CA ALA A 13 -21.79 -2.35 8.30
C ALA A 13 -22.13 -0.88 8.08
N VAL A 14 -21.12 0.01 8.15
CA VAL A 14 -21.27 1.45 7.86
C VAL A 14 -21.72 1.67 6.42
N PHE A 15 -21.10 0.96 5.47
CA PHE A 15 -21.50 1.02 4.05
C PHE A 15 -22.95 0.57 3.87
N ALA A 16 -23.32 -0.60 4.42
CA ALA A 16 -24.67 -1.13 4.33
C ALA A 16 -25.71 -0.16 4.95
N ALA A 17 -25.42 0.38 6.13
CA ALA A 17 -26.28 1.37 6.79
C ALA A 17 -26.44 2.64 5.94
N GLY A 18 -25.35 3.16 5.36
CA GLY A 18 -25.39 4.31 4.47
C GLY A 18 -26.23 4.08 3.22
N VAL A 19 -26.13 2.90 2.61
CA VAL A 19 -26.95 2.55 1.43
C VAL A 19 -28.42 2.40 1.81
N VAL A 20 -28.74 1.77 2.95
CA VAL A 20 -30.13 1.65 3.45
C VAL A 20 -30.74 3.02 3.72
N GLU A 21 -29.99 3.91 4.39
CA GLU A 21 -30.44 5.27 4.67
C GLU A 21 -30.71 6.05 3.36
N LEU A 22 -29.83 5.92 2.37
CA LEU A 22 -30.06 6.53 1.05
C LEU A 22 -31.31 5.96 0.37
N LEU A 23 -31.53 4.64 0.41
CA LEU A 23 -32.70 4.00 -0.18
C LEU A 23 -34.00 4.55 0.43
N GLN A 24 -34.01 4.76 1.75
CA GLN A 24 -35.16 5.30 2.46
C GLN A 24 -35.44 6.77 2.14
N ARG A 25 -34.37 7.58 1.94
CA ARG A 25 -34.51 9.02 1.69
C ARG A 25 -34.76 9.39 0.22
N VAL A 26 -34.02 8.75 -0.69
CA VAL A 26 -33.98 9.17 -2.11
C VAL A 26 -34.41 8.07 -3.09
N GLY A 27 -34.76 6.88 -2.59
CA GLY A 27 -35.27 5.78 -3.41
C GLY A 27 -34.25 5.35 -4.49
N TRP A 28 -34.68 5.31 -5.75
CA TRP A 28 -33.87 4.85 -6.89
C TRP A 28 -32.60 5.67 -7.14
N TRP A 29 -32.54 6.92 -6.71
CA TRP A 29 -31.31 7.74 -6.79
C TRP A 29 -30.14 7.16 -6.01
N THR A 30 -30.39 6.20 -5.11
CA THR A 30 -29.35 5.47 -4.38
C THR A 30 -28.35 4.78 -5.32
N PHE A 31 -28.79 4.31 -6.49
CA PHE A 31 -27.87 3.69 -7.46
C PHE A 31 -26.82 4.67 -8.02
N LEU A 32 -27.16 5.96 -8.10
CA LEU A 32 -26.22 7.01 -8.51
C LEU A 32 -25.38 7.52 -7.32
N LEU A 33 -25.98 7.64 -6.15
CA LEU A 33 -25.32 8.21 -4.96
C LEU A 33 -24.54 7.18 -4.15
N GLY A 34 -24.82 5.88 -4.32
CA GLY A 34 -24.14 4.79 -3.60
C GLY A 34 -22.64 4.76 -3.81
N GLY A 35 -22.17 5.22 -4.98
CA GLY A 35 -20.74 5.40 -5.24
C GLY A 35 -20.06 6.39 -4.31
N LEU A 36 -20.77 7.46 -3.88
CA LEU A 36 -20.23 8.41 -2.92
C LEU A 36 -20.08 7.79 -1.53
N VAL A 37 -21.02 6.94 -1.13
CA VAL A 37 -20.90 6.17 0.13
C VAL A 37 -19.71 5.22 0.07
N TRP A 38 -19.54 4.53 -1.06
CA TRP A 38 -18.37 3.66 -1.28
C TRP A 38 -17.06 4.44 -1.17
N MET A 39 -16.94 5.58 -1.83
CA MET A 39 -15.76 6.45 -1.77
C MET A 39 -15.49 6.93 -0.34
N ALA A 40 -16.53 7.34 0.40
CA ALA A 40 -16.40 7.77 1.79
C ALA A 40 -15.87 6.63 2.69
N VAL A 41 -16.40 5.41 2.53
CA VAL A 41 -15.92 4.23 3.25
C VAL A 41 -14.48 3.90 2.84
N GLY A 42 -14.12 4.03 1.56
CA GLY A 42 -12.75 3.88 1.07
C GLY A 42 -11.77 4.84 1.74
N VAL A 43 -12.14 6.10 1.89
CA VAL A 43 -11.33 7.09 2.61
C VAL A 43 -11.16 6.71 4.08
N LEU A 44 -12.23 6.25 4.74
CA LEU A 44 -12.17 5.75 6.13
C LEU A 44 -11.26 4.51 6.25
N ALA A 45 -11.29 3.62 5.27
CA ALA A 45 -10.44 2.44 5.22
C ALA A 45 -8.96 2.82 5.13
N VAL A 46 -8.59 3.74 4.21
CA VAL A 46 -7.22 4.26 4.12
C VAL A 46 -6.82 4.98 5.40
N PHE A 47 -7.69 5.83 5.94
CA PHE A 47 -7.43 6.53 7.18
C PHE A 47 -7.12 5.55 8.33
N SER A 48 -7.89 4.45 8.44
CA SER A 48 -7.64 3.42 9.47
C SER A 48 -6.29 2.74 9.28
N ALA A 49 -5.87 2.45 8.04
CA ALA A 49 -4.56 1.87 7.75
C ALA A 49 -3.42 2.86 8.06
N VAL A 50 -3.59 4.15 7.73
CA VAL A 50 -2.62 5.20 8.08
C VAL A 50 -2.49 5.33 9.59
N VAL A 51 -3.60 5.38 10.32
CA VAL A 51 -3.58 5.43 11.80
C VAL A 51 -2.90 4.18 12.37
N ALA A 52 -3.25 2.99 11.89
CA ALA A 52 -2.63 1.74 12.32
C ALA A 52 -1.10 1.79 12.10
N LYS A 53 -0.65 2.21 10.92
CA LYS A 53 0.78 2.34 10.60
C LYS A 53 1.50 3.27 11.60
N TRP A 54 1.00 4.48 11.80
CA TRP A 54 1.68 5.47 12.64
C TRP A 54 1.58 5.19 14.13
N VAL A 55 0.54 4.48 14.60
CA VAL A 55 0.35 4.11 16.01
C VAL A 55 1.10 2.83 16.36
N LEU A 56 1.08 1.82 15.49
CA LEU A 56 1.64 0.50 15.78
C LEU A 56 3.15 0.45 15.55
N VAL A 57 3.61 1.00 14.44
CA VAL A 57 5.02 0.87 14.00
C VAL A 57 5.74 2.22 14.01
N GLY A 58 5.06 3.29 13.64
CA GLY A 58 5.66 4.60 13.45
C GLY A 58 6.49 4.64 12.16
N ARG A 59 7.73 5.17 12.23
CA ARG A 59 8.62 5.30 11.08
C ARG A 59 9.49 4.06 10.92
N HIS A 60 9.45 3.44 9.76
CA HIS A 60 10.37 2.36 9.41
C HIS A 60 11.78 2.90 9.15
N THR A 61 12.77 2.16 9.58
CA THR A 61 14.20 2.43 9.35
C THR A 61 14.90 1.15 8.91
N ALA A 62 15.93 1.28 8.08
CA ALA A 62 16.77 0.15 7.71
C ALA A 62 17.46 -0.43 8.96
N ALA A 63 17.08 -1.64 9.34
CA ALA A 63 17.54 -2.31 10.55
C ALA A 63 17.25 -3.81 10.47
N GLU A 64 17.83 -4.55 11.41
CA GLU A 64 17.58 -5.99 11.57
C GLU A 64 16.74 -6.22 12.83
N HIS A 65 15.71 -7.06 12.71
CA HIS A 65 14.82 -7.41 13.80
C HIS A 65 14.71 -8.94 13.93
N PRO A 66 14.82 -9.49 15.15
CA PRO A 66 14.56 -10.90 15.37
C PRO A 66 13.11 -11.25 14.97
N LEU A 67 12.92 -12.42 14.33
CA LEU A 67 11.61 -12.84 13.77
C LEU A 67 10.47 -12.83 14.79
N TYR A 68 10.76 -13.10 16.07
CA TYR A 68 9.76 -13.11 17.14
C TYR A 68 9.75 -11.82 17.98
N SER A 69 10.26 -10.70 17.43
CA SER A 69 10.23 -9.40 18.10
C SER A 69 8.84 -8.75 18.05
N TRP A 70 8.56 -7.85 18.98
CA TRP A 70 7.36 -7.01 18.93
C TRP A 70 7.24 -6.21 17.63
N PHE A 71 8.37 -5.76 17.09
CA PHE A 71 8.38 -5.01 15.82
C PHE A 71 7.75 -5.83 14.70
N VAL A 72 8.20 -7.07 14.48
CA VAL A 72 7.69 -7.93 13.41
C VAL A 72 6.19 -8.19 13.58
N TRP A 73 5.73 -8.45 14.81
CA TRP A 73 4.30 -8.66 15.09
C TRP A 73 3.44 -7.44 14.80
N LEU A 74 3.92 -6.23 15.15
CA LEU A 74 3.21 -4.98 14.90
C LEU A 74 3.24 -4.61 13.41
N ASN A 75 4.36 -4.88 12.73
CA ASN A 75 4.49 -4.68 11.29
C ASN A 75 3.53 -5.58 10.51
N GLU A 76 3.48 -6.89 10.83
CA GLU A 76 2.49 -7.80 10.24
C GLU A 76 1.03 -7.37 10.53
N LEU A 77 0.76 -6.82 11.71
CA LEU A 77 -0.57 -6.31 12.02
C LEU A 77 -0.90 -5.08 11.18
N GLN A 78 0.05 -4.17 10.99
CA GLN A 78 -0.09 -2.99 10.12
C GLN A 78 -0.37 -3.40 8.67
N ASP A 79 0.37 -4.38 8.14
CA ASP A 79 0.15 -4.91 6.79
C ASP A 79 -1.27 -5.47 6.61
N GLN A 80 -1.82 -6.12 7.64
CA GLN A 80 -3.22 -6.57 7.62
C GLN A 80 -4.21 -5.41 7.44
N PHE A 81 -3.94 -4.20 7.98
CA PHE A 81 -4.80 -3.04 7.74
C PHE A 81 -4.72 -2.56 6.29
N VAL A 82 -3.57 -2.68 5.64
CA VAL A 82 -3.44 -2.36 4.22
C VAL A 82 -4.15 -3.41 3.37
N GLU A 83 -3.86 -4.70 3.58
CA GLU A 83 -4.35 -5.79 2.72
C GLU A 83 -5.83 -6.10 2.92
N VAL A 84 -6.27 -6.20 4.18
CA VAL A 84 -7.63 -6.65 4.50
C VAL A 84 -8.62 -5.50 4.56
N VAL A 85 -8.16 -4.28 4.94
CA VAL A 85 -9.04 -3.13 5.11
C VAL A 85 -8.92 -2.15 3.95
N ALA A 86 -7.73 -1.58 3.69
CA ALA A 86 -7.60 -0.52 2.71
C ALA A 86 -7.66 -1.02 1.26
N ALA A 87 -7.09 -2.19 0.94
CA ALA A 87 -7.05 -2.69 -0.43
C ALA A 87 -8.44 -2.92 -1.03
N PRO A 88 -9.40 -3.65 -0.41
CA PRO A 88 -10.71 -3.87 -1.01
C PRO A 88 -11.57 -2.61 -1.11
N TRP A 89 -11.44 -1.67 -0.18
CA TRP A 89 -12.26 -0.46 -0.17
C TRP A 89 -11.66 0.71 -0.94
N PHE A 90 -10.35 0.73 -1.18
CA PHE A 90 -9.68 1.86 -1.80
C PHE A 90 -8.64 1.47 -2.85
N PHE A 91 -7.55 0.78 -2.50
CA PHE A 91 -6.41 0.63 -3.40
C PHE A 91 -6.74 -0.09 -4.70
N ASN A 92 -7.63 -1.09 -4.68
CA ASN A 92 -7.99 -1.85 -5.88
C ASN A 92 -8.68 -1.00 -6.96
N TRP A 93 -9.44 0.04 -6.57
CA TRP A 93 -10.08 0.92 -7.54
C TRP A 93 -9.30 2.24 -7.77
N ALA A 94 -8.46 2.65 -6.82
CA ALA A 94 -7.62 3.83 -6.94
C ALA A 94 -6.32 3.58 -7.74
N SER A 95 -6.09 2.35 -8.21
CA SER A 95 -4.91 1.96 -8.99
C SER A 95 -4.67 2.93 -10.16
N GLY A 96 -3.42 3.40 -10.32
CA GLY A 96 -3.03 4.35 -11.36
C GLY A 96 -3.56 5.78 -11.18
N SER A 97 -4.10 6.13 -10.03
CA SER A 97 -4.67 7.46 -9.78
C SER A 97 -3.81 8.36 -8.90
N GLY A 98 -4.11 9.65 -8.88
CA GLY A 98 -3.49 10.60 -7.96
C GLY A 98 -3.83 10.34 -6.49
N GLU A 99 -5.02 9.81 -6.23
CA GLU A 99 -5.50 9.41 -4.92
C GLU A 99 -4.67 8.26 -4.34
N MET A 100 -4.28 7.29 -5.18
CA MET A 100 -3.33 6.23 -4.84
C MET A 100 -2.03 6.81 -4.31
N ASN A 101 -1.45 7.78 -5.04
CA ASN A 101 -0.20 8.42 -4.67
C ASN A 101 -0.33 9.22 -3.35
N LEU A 102 -1.50 9.84 -3.10
CA LEU A 102 -1.75 10.54 -1.83
C LEU A 102 -1.84 9.57 -0.66
N ALA A 103 -2.55 8.46 -0.82
CA ALA A 103 -2.66 7.42 0.20
C ALA A 103 -1.30 6.78 0.53
N LEU A 104 -0.49 6.45 -0.49
CA LEU A 104 0.86 5.92 -0.29
C LEU A 104 1.78 6.92 0.42
N ARG A 105 1.69 8.22 0.10
CA ARG A 105 2.43 9.25 0.84
C ARG A 105 1.99 9.37 2.29
N ALA A 106 0.69 9.24 2.57
CA ALA A 106 0.17 9.27 3.94
C ALA A 106 0.66 8.07 4.76
N LEU A 107 0.86 6.92 4.13
CA LEU A 107 1.49 5.73 4.73
C LEU A 107 3.01 5.89 4.93
N GLY A 108 3.68 6.80 4.21
CA GLY A 108 5.11 7.07 4.37
C GLY A 108 5.96 6.88 3.11
N VAL A 109 5.40 6.36 2.01
CA VAL A 109 6.13 6.18 0.74
C VAL A 109 6.54 7.55 0.19
N ARG A 110 7.79 7.67 -0.23
CA ARG A 110 8.28 8.86 -0.95
C ARG A 110 7.92 8.76 -2.42
N VAL A 111 6.84 9.41 -2.83
CA VAL A 111 6.34 9.36 -4.22
C VAL A 111 6.60 10.69 -4.91
N GLY A 112 7.34 10.67 -6.01
CA GLY A 112 7.63 11.81 -6.88
C GLY A 112 6.41 12.33 -7.65
N ARG A 113 6.52 13.51 -8.25
CA ARG A 113 5.46 14.09 -9.08
C ARG A 113 5.33 13.31 -10.40
N GLY A 114 4.09 13.06 -10.82
CA GLY A 114 3.82 12.35 -12.08
C GLY A 114 4.11 10.86 -12.04
N ALA A 115 4.40 10.28 -10.90
CA ALA A 115 4.55 8.84 -10.77
C ALA A 115 3.22 8.13 -11.04
N TRP A 116 3.27 7.02 -11.79
CA TRP A 116 2.15 6.16 -12.12
C TRP A 116 2.26 4.86 -11.33
N ILE A 117 1.39 4.62 -10.35
CA ILE A 117 1.49 3.49 -9.43
C ILE A 117 0.20 2.68 -9.49
N GLU A 118 0.31 1.41 -9.88
CA GLU A 118 -0.81 0.47 -10.01
C GLU A 118 -0.75 -0.66 -8.98
N SER A 119 0.23 -0.65 -8.06
CA SER A 119 0.37 -1.61 -6.98
C SER A 119 0.39 -0.91 -5.62
N TYR A 120 -0.22 -1.53 -4.62
CA TYR A 120 -0.16 -1.07 -3.22
C TYR A 120 0.84 -1.88 -2.37
N TRP A 121 1.56 -2.82 -2.97
CA TRP A 121 2.52 -3.68 -2.29
C TRP A 121 3.84 -2.94 -1.97
N PHE A 122 3.77 -2.11 -0.93
CA PHE A 122 4.88 -1.34 -0.37
C PHE A 122 4.94 -1.62 1.13
N PRO A 123 5.54 -2.76 1.59
CA PRO A 123 5.43 -3.21 2.98
C PRO A 123 5.91 -2.17 4.00
N GLU A 124 7.20 -1.92 4.08
CA GLU A 124 7.77 -0.92 4.98
C GLU A 124 7.85 0.43 4.25
N THR A 125 6.74 1.12 4.20
CA THR A 125 6.45 2.29 3.35
C THR A 125 7.51 3.39 3.39
N ASP A 126 8.11 3.69 4.55
CA ASP A 126 9.15 4.74 4.65
C ASP A 126 10.47 4.38 3.94
N LEU A 127 10.68 3.10 3.66
CA LEU A 127 11.86 2.60 2.95
C LEU A 127 11.66 2.54 1.44
N CYS A 128 10.47 2.88 0.95
CA CYS A 128 10.14 2.88 -0.46
C CYS A 128 10.26 4.28 -1.06
N VAL A 129 10.99 4.37 -2.17
CA VAL A 129 11.16 5.62 -2.93
C VAL A 129 10.74 5.37 -4.37
N VAL A 130 9.80 6.19 -4.85
CA VAL A 130 9.37 6.21 -6.26
C VAL A 130 9.63 7.60 -6.79
N GLY A 131 10.48 7.71 -7.79
CA GLY A 131 10.94 8.94 -8.41
C GLY A 131 9.87 9.66 -9.23
N ARG A 132 10.24 10.82 -9.79
CA ARG A 132 9.36 11.61 -10.66
C ARG A 132 9.14 10.90 -11.98
N GLY A 133 7.88 10.83 -12.42
CA GLY A 133 7.53 10.16 -13.69
C GLY A 133 7.83 8.67 -13.73
N ALA A 134 8.18 8.06 -12.60
CA ALA A 134 8.39 6.62 -12.51
C ALA A 134 7.09 5.85 -12.60
N SER A 135 7.16 4.60 -13.06
CA SER A 135 6.00 3.73 -13.25
C SER A 135 6.18 2.42 -12.46
N VAL A 136 5.16 2.05 -11.69
CA VAL A 136 5.10 0.79 -10.95
C VAL A 136 3.84 0.05 -11.39
N GLY A 137 4.00 -1.02 -12.15
CA GLY A 137 2.91 -1.79 -12.75
C GLY A 137 2.10 -2.61 -11.74
N PRO A 138 0.96 -3.16 -12.21
CA PRO A 138 0.07 -3.93 -11.35
C PRO A 138 0.72 -5.21 -10.82
N GLY A 139 0.42 -5.56 -9.57
CA GLY A 139 0.98 -6.76 -8.91
C GLY A 139 2.48 -6.71 -8.64
N THR A 140 3.14 -5.57 -8.85
CA THR A 140 4.54 -5.37 -8.49
C THR A 140 4.70 -5.27 -6.98
N VAL A 141 5.73 -5.92 -6.43
CA VAL A 141 6.08 -5.84 -5.02
C VAL A 141 7.38 -5.05 -4.85
N VAL A 142 7.30 -3.92 -4.13
CA VAL A 142 8.46 -3.14 -3.73
C VAL A 142 8.91 -3.65 -2.36
N GLN A 143 9.59 -4.80 -2.37
CA GLN A 143 9.93 -5.57 -1.18
C GLN A 143 11.08 -4.93 -0.43
N THR A 144 10.84 -4.47 0.78
CA THR A 144 11.81 -3.78 1.64
C THR A 144 12.35 -4.64 2.76
N HIS A 145 11.86 -5.88 2.90
CA HIS A 145 12.37 -6.84 3.89
C HIS A 145 12.72 -8.20 3.29
N LEU A 146 13.65 -8.89 3.95
CA LEU A 146 13.93 -10.32 3.74
C LEU A 146 13.99 -11.03 5.07
N PHE A 147 13.46 -12.25 5.11
CA PHE A 147 13.59 -13.16 6.24
C PHE A 147 14.70 -14.16 5.96
N GLN A 148 15.76 -14.09 6.74
CA GLN A 148 16.88 -15.04 6.70
C GLN A 148 17.37 -15.31 8.12
N ASP A 149 17.72 -16.55 8.44
CA ASP A 149 18.30 -16.97 9.72
C ASP A 149 17.54 -16.48 10.96
N ARG A 150 16.20 -16.45 10.89
CA ARG A 150 15.30 -15.94 11.93
C ARG A 150 15.44 -14.44 12.19
N VAL A 151 15.90 -13.70 11.22
CA VAL A 151 16.01 -12.24 11.27
C VAL A 151 15.23 -11.67 10.10
N MET A 152 14.50 -10.58 10.35
CA MET A 152 13.91 -9.71 9.35
C MET A 152 14.86 -8.56 9.10
N SER A 153 15.51 -8.55 7.94
CA SER A 153 16.41 -7.47 7.52
C SER A 153 15.65 -6.48 6.65
N LEU A 154 15.69 -5.21 7.02
CA LEU A 154 15.02 -4.11 6.33
C LEU A 154 16.03 -3.27 5.58
N ASP A 155 15.74 -2.94 4.30
CA ASP A 155 16.53 -1.97 3.54
C ASP A 155 15.67 -1.20 2.54
N THR A 156 16.20 -0.08 2.05
CA THR A 156 15.52 0.78 1.10
C THR A 156 15.40 0.14 -0.27
N VAL A 157 14.30 0.44 -0.96
CA VAL A 157 14.14 0.17 -2.39
C VAL A 157 13.86 1.49 -3.09
N THR A 158 14.61 1.75 -4.16
CA THR A 158 14.51 3.00 -4.92
C THR A 158 14.17 2.71 -6.39
N VAL A 159 13.03 3.21 -6.83
CA VAL A 159 12.67 3.33 -8.24
C VAL A 159 12.95 4.77 -8.63
N SER A 160 14.02 5.02 -9.39
CA SER A 160 14.50 6.37 -9.70
C SER A 160 13.60 7.12 -10.67
N ASP A 161 13.97 8.37 -11.03
CA ASP A 161 13.18 9.21 -11.92
C ASP A 161 12.99 8.54 -13.30
N SER A 162 11.75 8.55 -13.80
CA SER A 162 11.36 7.95 -15.09
C SER A 162 11.63 6.44 -15.25
N ALA A 163 11.98 5.75 -14.17
CA ALA A 163 12.18 4.31 -14.18
C ALA A 163 10.85 3.55 -14.21
N THR A 164 10.87 2.33 -14.75
CA THR A 164 9.69 1.47 -14.86
C THR A 164 9.93 0.11 -14.21
N LEU A 165 9.08 -0.26 -13.26
CA LEU A 165 8.89 -1.63 -12.81
C LEU A 165 7.63 -2.18 -13.47
N ALA A 166 7.77 -3.09 -14.44
CA ALA A 166 6.62 -3.65 -15.13
C ALA A 166 5.83 -4.64 -14.24
N ALA A 167 4.66 -5.03 -14.72
CA ALA A 167 3.71 -5.85 -13.98
C ALA A 167 4.34 -7.12 -13.38
N HIS A 168 3.92 -7.44 -12.14
CA HIS A 168 4.33 -8.66 -11.41
C HIS A 168 5.85 -8.81 -11.19
N SER A 169 6.61 -7.72 -11.30
CA SER A 169 8.02 -7.72 -10.92
C SER A 169 8.17 -7.57 -9.40
N VAL A 170 9.31 -8.00 -8.88
CA VAL A 170 9.65 -7.87 -7.46
C VAL A 170 11.00 -7.20 -7.34
N SER A 171 11.09 -6.13 -6.58
CA SER A 171 12.36 -5.50 -6.21
C SER A 171 12.70 -5.85 -4.78
N LEU A 172 13.89 -6.40 -4.53
CA LEU A 172 14.35 -6.84 -3.22
C LEU A 172 15.03 -5.71 -2.42
N PRO A 173 15.18 -5.86 -1.09
CA PRO A 173 15.81 -4.85 -0.24
C PRO A 173 17.20 -4.43 -0.73
N GLY A 174 17.45 -3.14 -0.73
CA GLY A 174 18.71 -2.55 -1.20
C GLY A 174 18.82 -2.42 -2.72
N SER A 175 17.79 -2.77 -3.50
CA SER A 175 17.79 -2.58 -4.95
C SER A 175 17.56 -1.11 -5.34
N VAL A 176 18.18 -0.70 -6.43
CA VAL A 176 18.03 0.62 -7.04
C VAL A 176 17.78 0.43 -8.53
N ILE A 177 16.60 0.82 -8.98
CA ILE A 177 16.29 0.89 -10.41
C ILE A 177 16.70 2.27 -10.89
N GLY A 178 17.71 2.33 -11.76
CA GLY A 178 18.32 3.57 -12.23
C GLY A 178 17.37 4.47 -13.02
N ASP A 179 17.76 5.73 -13.21
CA ASP A 179 16.96 6.71 -13.95
C ASP A 179 16.64 6.21 -15.38
N GLY A 180 15.37 6.22 -15.74
CA GLY A 180 14.89 5.78 -17.05
C GLY A 180 15.03 4.29 -17.32
N ALA A 181 15.54 3.48 -16.40
CA ALA A 181 15.67 2.03 -16.56
C ALA A 181 14.31 1.35 -16.59
N THR A 182 14.20 0.25 -17.32
CA THR A 182 12.98 -0.55 -17.41
C THR A 182 13.25 -1.98 -16.99
N VAL A 183 12.56 -2.42 -15.95
CA VAL A 183 12.51 -3.80 -15.50
C VAL A 183 11.32 -4.47 -16.16
N GLY A 184 11.56 -5.57 -16.88
CA GLY A 184 10.54 -6.33 -17.60
C GLY A 184 9.52 -7.00 -16.64
N PRO A 185 8.35 -7.42 -17.17
CA PRO A 185 7.33 -8.06 -16.35
C PRO A 185 7.81 -9.40 -15.77
N GLY A 186 7.39 -9.69 -14.53
CA GLY A 186 7.75 -10.93 -13.85
C GLY A 186 9.24 -11.05 -13.47
N SER A 187 10.00 -9.97 -13.52
CA SER A 187 11.43 -9.95 -13.17
C SER A 187 11.65 -9.79 -11.67
N LEU A 188 12.78 -10.32 -11.20
CA LEU A 188 13.28 -10.09 -9.85
C LEU A 188 14.51 -9.18 -9.93
N VAL A 189 14.52 -8.09 -9.16
CA VAL A 189 15.65 -7.16 -9.05
C VAL A 189 16.30 -7.31 -7.68
N MET A 190 17.61 -7.56 -7.67
CA MET A 190 18.39 -7.69 -6.44
C MET A 190 19.32 -6.50 -6.26
N ARG A 191 19.92 -6.40 -5.07
CA ARG A 191 20.97 -5.40 -4.80
C ARG A 191 22.16 -5.64 -5.74
N GLY A 192 22.57 -4.58 -6.48
CA GLY A 192 23.71 -4.61 -7.37
C GLY A 192 23.43 -5.13 -8.77
N ASP A 193 22.17 -5.40 -9.13
CA ASP A 193 21.76 -5.65 -10.51
C ASP A 193 21.88 -4.32 -11.29
N GLU A 194 22.53 -4.37 -12.48
CA GLU A 194 22.70 -3.25 -13.42
C GLU A 194 21.79 -3.40 -14.65
#